data_3aa6101f58b583821d81c38efaa602e2
#
_entry.id   3aa6101f58b583821d81c38efaa602e2
#
_cell.length_a   1.000
_cell.length_b   1.000
_cell.length_c   1.000
_cell.angle_alpha   90.00
_cell.angle_beta   90.00
_cell.angle_gamma   90.00
#
_symmetry.space_group_name_H-M   'P 1'
#
loop_
_entity.id
_entity.type
_entity.pdbx_description
1 polymer ?
#
loop_
_entity_poly.entity_id
_entity_poly.type
_entity_poly.pdbx_seq_one_letter_code
_entity_poly.pdbx_strand_id
1 'polypeptide(L)'
;MRKTLLLLVPTLLLGACSWGITLDDAAKNVRTAWSGDVSACRDLGKVTVSVMDHVGPVDRNTITVRDELEVMARNQAAQMHADTIKPLAEPVDGSQPWGAYQCGAHQINPGRSPNAPASSHSAPGNAQTFPVHSG
;
A
#
# COMPACT_ATOMS: atom_id res chain seq x y z
N MET A 1 -22.11 -21.10 58.88
CA MET A 1 -22.35 -21.28 57.44
C MET A 1 -21.92 -19.96 56.73
N ARG A 2 -20.71 -19.92 56.24
CA ARG A 2 -20.16 -18.73 55.57
C ARG A 2 -20.47 -18.86 54.08
N LYS A 3 -21.39 -18.05 53.57
CA LYS A 3 -21.70 -17.94 52.16
C LYS A 3 -20.61 -17.06 51.54
N THR A 4 -19.62 -17.66 50.93
CA THR A 4 -18.62 -16.98 50.09
C THR A 4 -19.31 -16.64 48.76
N LEU A 5 -19.72 -15.39 48.63
CA LEU A 5 -20.22 -14.82 47.40
C LEU A 5 -19.05 -14.59 46.46
N LEU A 6 -18.81 -15.54 45.54
CA LEU A 6 -17.83 -15.42 44.46
C LEU A 6 -18.37 -14.41 43.46
N LEU A 7 -17.89 -13.19 43.57
CA LEU A 7 -18.06 -12.16 42.52
C LEU A 7 -17.26 -12.58 41.29
N LEU A 8 -17.94 -13.25 40.40
CA LEU A 8 -17.43 -13.50 39.03
C LEU A 8 -17.50 -12.18 38.26
N VAL A 9 -16.36 -11.49 38.19
CA VAL A 9 -16.19 -10.32 37.34
C VAL A 9 -16.07 -10.83 35.91
N PRO A 10 -17.03 -10.58 35.02
CA PRO A 10 -16.81 -10.88 33.61
C PRO A 10 -15.79 -9.87 33.09
N THR A 11 -14.58 -10.34 32.85
CA THR A 11 -13.59 -9.62 32.07
C THR A 11 -14.15 -9.48 30.66
N LEU A 12 -14.80 -8.36 30.38
CA LEU A 12 -15.09 -7.96 29.01
C LEU A 12 -13.75 -7.79 28.30
N LEU A 13 -13.38 -8.80 27.53
CA LEU A 13 -12.39 -8.69 26.49
C LEU A 13 -12.94 -7.69 25.47
N LEU A 14 -12.61 -6.42 25.64
CA LEU A 14 -12.74 -5.42 24.59
C LEU A 14 -11.77 -5.87 23.49
N GLY A 15 -12.23 -6.78 22.63
CA GLY A 15 -11.60 -7.01 21.35
C GLY A 15 -11.60 -5.68 20.63
N ALA A 16 -10.44 -5.04 20.55
CA ALA A 16 -10.23 -3.91 19.68
C ALA A 16 -10.51 -4.41 18.26
N CYS A 17 -11.75 -4.25 17.80
CA CYS A 17 -12.06 -4.33 16.39
C CYS A 17 -11.29 -3.19 15.73
N SER A 18 -10.09 -3.49 15.22
CA SER A 18 -9.40 -2.59 14.31
C SER A 18 -10.26 -2.49 13.05
N TRP A 19 -11.01 -1.44 12.94
CA TRP A 19 -11.87 -1.11 11.79
C TRP A 19 -11.01 -0.60 10.63
N GLY A 20 -9.85 -1.19 10.40
CA GLY A 20 -8.95 -0.84 9.32
C GLY A 20 -8.87 -1.98 8.31
N ILE A 21 -8.79 -1.63 7.03
CA ILE A 21 -8.43 -2.57 5.98
C ILE A 21 -6.98 -2.97 6.24
N THR A 22 -6.73 -4.26 6.46
CA THR A 22 -5.40 -4.78 6.76
C THR A 22 -4.75 -5.32 5.50
N LEU A 23 -3.42 -5.16 5.42
CA LEU A 23 -2.63 -5.72 4.34
C LEU A 23 -2.39 -7.21 4.61
N ASP A 24 -2.80 -8.07 3.69
CA ASP A 24 -2.58 -9.51 3.76
C ASP A 24 -1.10 -9.84 3.65
N ASP A 25 -0.68 -10.97 4.24
CA ASP A 25 0.72 -11.39 4.20
C ASP A 25 1.25 -11.57 2.77
N ALA A 26 0.46 -12.15 1.87
CA ALA A 26 0.80 -12.29 0.47
C ALA A 26 0.96 -10.94 -0.24
N ALA A 27 0.18 -9.94 0.17
CA ALA A 27 0.20 -8.61 -0.42
C ALA A 27 1.39 -7.75 0.03
N LYS A 28 2.12 -8.14 1.08
CA LYS A 28 3.32 -7.43 1.54
C LYS A 28 4.41 -7.35 0.47
N ASN A 29 4.46 -8.32 -0.43
CA ASN A 29 5.42 -8.39 -1.53
C ASN A 29 4.94 -7.67 -2.80
N VAL A 30 3.68 -7.22 -2.85
CA VAL A 30 3.14 -6.46 -3.97
C VAL A 30 3.56 -5.00 -3.83
N ARG A 31 4.25 -4.49 -4.84
CA ARG A 31 4.74 -3.10 -4.88
C ARG A 31 3.77 -2.21 -5.64
N THR A 32 3.73 -0.94 -5.27
CA THR A 32 2.93 0.08 -5.97
C THR A 32 3.82 0.92 -6.87
N ALA A 33 3.54 0.90 -8.17
CA ALA A 33 4.23 1.70 -9.17
C ALA A 33 3.43 2.98 -9.45
N TRP A 34 3.61 4.00 -8.62
CA TRP A 34 2.89 5.28 -8.78
C TRP A 34 3.24 6.00 -10.07
N SER A 35 4.52 6.00 -10.43
CA SER A 35 5.04 6.66 -11.65
C SER A 35 5.95 5.77 -12.48
N GLY A 36 6.06 4.49 -12.12
CA GLY A 36 6.94 3.54 -12.78
C GLY A 36 6.39 3.04 -14.12
N ASP A 37 7.29 2.65 -15.02
CA ASP A 37 6.95 1.99 -16.27
C ASP A 37 6.74 0.49 -16.02
N VAL A 38 5.59 -0.01 -16.42
CA VAL A 38 5.21 -1.42 -16.33
C VAL A 38 5.12 -2.11 -17.71
N SER A 39 5.57 -1.43 -18.77
CA SER A 39 5.46 -1.93 -20.15
C SER A 39 6.22 -3.23 -20.40
N ALA A 40 7.31 -3.46 -19.65
CA ALA A 40 8.09 -4.70 -19.71
C ALA A 40 7.55 -5.80 -18.79
N CYS A 41 6.50 -5.53 -18.00
CA CYS A 41 5.88 -6.47 -17.10
C CYS A 41 4.77 -7.27 -17.81
N ARG A 42 4.51 -8.46 -17.30
CA ARG A 42 3.35 -9.22 -17.76
C ARG A 42 2.09 -8.62 -17.15
N ASP A 43 1.16 -8.24 -17.99
CA ASP A 43 -0.16 -7.78 -17.56
C ASP A 43 -1.01 -8.97 -17.11
N LEU A 44 -1.52 -8.92 -15.90
CA LEU A 44 -2.39 -9.94 -15.31
C LEU A 44 -3.86 -9.51 -15.29
N GLY A 45 -4.13 -8.25 -15.60
CA GLY A 45 -5.47 -7.69 -15.68
C GLY A 45 -5.68 -6.47 -14.79
N LYS A 46 -6.94 -6.08 -14.66
CA LYS A 46 -7.37 -4.92 -13.90
C LYS A 46 -8.18 -5.34 -12.68
N VAL A 47 -7.92 -4.69 -11.55
CA VAL A 47 -8.74 -4.76 -10.34
C VAL A 47 -9.38 -3.40 -10.10
N THR A 48 -10.63 -3.39 -9.66
CA THR A 48 -11.29 -2.17 -9.19
C THR A 48 -11.67 -2.40 -7.74
N VAL A 49 -11.20 -1.53 -6.86
CA VAL A 49 -11.46 -1.59 -5.44
C VAL A 49 -12.26 -0.38 -5.00
N SER A 50 -13.04 -0.53 -3.95
CA SER A 50 -13.88 0.55 -3.42
C SER A 50 -13.87 0.52 -1.91
N VAL A 51 -13.84 1.69 -1.32
CA VAL A 51 -13.98 1.93 0.11
C VAL A 51 -15.05 3.00 0.32
N MET A 52 -15.55 3.09 1.54
CA MET A 52 -16.46 4.17 1.91
C MET A 52 -15.67 5.48 1.98
N ASP A 53 -16.02 6.46 1.17
CA ASP A 53 -15.38 7.77 1.11
C ASP A 53 -16.11 8.84 1.92
N HIS A 54 -17.34 8.57 2.36
CA HIS A 54 -18.13 9.44 3.21
C HIS A 54 -18.93 8.63 4.24
N VAL A 55 -19.32 9.27 5.33
CA VAL A 55 -20.19 8.73 6.37
C VAL A 55 -21.35 9.70 6.57
N GLY A 56 -22.52 9.35 6.05
CA GLY A 56 -23.65 10.29 5.96
C GLY A 56 -23.26 11.51 5.12
N PRO A 57 -23.45 12.75 5.62
CA PRO A 57 -23.09 13.96 4.87
C PRO A 57 -21.61 14.37 5.04
N VAL A 58 -20.79 13.58 5.70
CA VAL A 58 -19.39 13.94 6.04
C VAL A 58 -18.43 13.15 5.18
N ASP A 59 -17.57 13.87 4.43
CA ASP A 59 -16.49 13.28 3.66
C ASP A 59 -15.40 12.74 4.58
N ARG A 60 -14.86 11.58 4.26
CA ARG A 60 -13.70 11.02 4.93
C ARG A 60 -12.41 11.68 4.43
N ASN A 61 -11.36 11.58 5.24
CA ASN A 61 -10.05 12.08 4.85
C ASN A 61 -9.57 11.38 3.56
N THR A 62 -9.27 12.16 2.54
CA THR A 62 -8.86 11.65 1.21
C THR A 62 -7.57 10.83 1.25
N ILE A 63 -6.64 11.15 2.15
CA ILE A 63 -5.40 10.38 2.32
C ILE A 63 -5.73 8.98 2.84
N THR A 64 -6.55 8.89 3.89
CA THR A 64 -6.98 7.61 4.45
C THR A 64 -7.72 6.76 3.41
N VAL A 65 -8.62 7.37 2.63
CA VAL A 65 -9.35 6.69 1.55
C VAL A 65 -8.37 6.13 0.50
N ARG A 66 -7.36 6.90 0.09
CA ARG A 66 -6.35 6.45 -0.88
C ARG A 66 -5.50 5.31 -0.33
N ASP A 67 -5.07 5.40 0.92
CA ASP A 67 -4.30 4.34 1.58
C ASP A 67 -5.09 3.03 1.66
N GLU A 68 -6.36 3.10 2.02
CA GLU A 68 -7.25 1.95 2.07
C GLU A 68 -7.46 1.33 0.67
N LEU A 69 -7.64 2.15 -0.36
CA LEU A 69 -7.77 1.69 -1.75
C LEU A 69 -6.49 0.98 -2.22
N GLU A 70 -5.32 1.51 -1.88
CA GLU A 70 -4.04 0.86 -2.21
C GLU A 70 -3.91 -0.49 -1.52
N VAL A 71 -4.20 -0.56 -0.22
CA VAL A 71 -4.15 -1.82 0.54
C VAL A 71 -5.08 -2.87 -0.06
N MET A 72 -6.32 -2.50 -0.40
CA MET A 72 -7.27 -3.40 -1.04
C MET A 72 -6.79 -3.86 -2.42
N ALA A 73 -6.24 -2.94 -3.22
CA ALA A 73 -5.70 -3.27 -4.53
C ALA A 73 -4.54 -4.26 -4.44
N ARG A 74 -3.63 -4.07 -3.47
CA ARG A 74 -2.52 -5.01 -3.21
C ARG A 74 -3.03 -6.38 -2.79
N ASN A 75 -4.00 -6.45 -1.88
CA ASN A 75 -4.61 -7.71 -1.45
C ASN A 75 -5.25 -8.45 -2.63
N GLN A 76 -6.00 -7.74 -3.47
CA GLN A 76 -6.64 -8.34 -4.65
C GLN A 76 -5.61 -8.79 -5.69
N ALA A 77 -4.58 -7.99 -5.94
CA ALA A 77 -3.52 -8.30 -6.89
C ALA A 77 -2.67 -9.50 -6.44
N ALA A 78 -2.43 -9.66 -5.14
CA ALA A 78 -1.74 -10.82 -4.59
C ALA A 78 -2.47 -12.13 -4.91
N GLN A 79 -3.80 -12.13 -4.91
CA GLN A 79 -4.61 -13.30 -5.31
C GLN A 79 -4.46 -13.63 -6.80
N MET A 80 -4.07 -12.65 -7.63
CA MET A 80 -3.76 -12.84 -9.05
C MET A 80 -2.28 -13.20 -9.28
N HIS A 81 -1.51 -13.42 -8.22
CA HIS A 81 -0.05 -13.63 -8.27
C HIS A 81 0.73 -12.45 -8.87
N ALA A 82 0.18 -11.25 -8.76
CA ALA A 82 0.88 -10.04 -9.13
C ALA A 82 1.94 -9.68 -8.08
N ASP A 83 3.02 -9.08 -8.52
CA ASP A 83 4.06 -8.50 -7.66
C ASP A 83 4.08 -6.97 -7.73
N THR A 84 3.27 -6.40 -8.60
CA THR A 84 3.22 -4.96 -8.86
C THR A 84 1.80 -4.53 -9.19
N ILE A 85 1.37 -3.40 -8.63
CA ILE A 85 0.15 -2.69 -9.02
C ILE A 85 0.47 -1.28 -9.50
N LYS A 86 -0.39 -0.74 -10.37
CA LYS A 86 -0.31 0.64 -10.84
C LYS A 86 -1.70 1.25 -10.91
N PRO A 87 -1.91 2.47 -10.35
CA PRO A 87 -3.19 3.15 -10.50
C PRO A 87 -3.44 3.48 -11.98
N LEU A 88 -4.63 3.21 -12.48
CA LEU A 88 -5.04 3.51 -13.85
C LEU A 88 -5.80 4.83 -13.95
N ALA A 89 -6.35 5.30 -12.84
CA ALA A 89 -7.02 6.59 -12.72
C ALA A 89 -7.02 7.07 -11.27
N GLU A 90 -7.36 8.33 -11.05
CA GLU A 90 -7.61 8.87 -9.72
C GLU A 90 -8.86 8.24 -9.10
N PRO A 91 -8.95 8.19 -7.75
CA PRO A 91 -10.17 7.75 -7.08
C PRO A 91 -11.37 8.63 -7.39
N VAL A 92 -12.51 8.00 -7.61
CA VAL A 92 -13.79 8.68 -7.80
C VAL A 92 -14.83 7.98 -6.93
N ASP A 93 -15.53 8.73 -6.10
CA ASP A 93 -16.57 8.22 -5.20
C ASP A 93 -16.12 6.97 -4.41
N GLY A 94 -14.94 7.05 -3.82
CA GLY A 94 -14.34 5.95 -3.05
C GLY A 94 -13.92 4.72 -3.87
N SER A 95 -13.92 4.79 -5.19
CA SER A 95 -13.57 3.68 -6.09
C SER A 95 -12.35 4.03 -6.94
N GLN A 96 -11.46 3.05 -7.18
CA GLN A 96 -10.27 3.25 -8.00
C GLN A 96 -9.91 1.99 -8.79
N PRO A 97 -9.63 2.13 -10.11
CA PRO A 97 -9.11 1.05 -10.93
C PRO A 97 -7.59 0.97 -10.86
N TRP A 98 -7.07 -0.25 -10.79
CA TRP A 98 -5.66 -0.57 -10.75
C TRP A 98 -5.30 -1.65 -11.76
N GLY A 99 -4.15 -1.54 -12.40
CA GLY A 99 -3.55 -2.62 -13.17
C GLY A 99 -2.74 -3.54 -12.25
N ALA A 100 -2.83 -4.84 -12.46
CA ALA A 100 -2.06 -5.87 -11.76
C ALA A 100 -1.03 -6.47 -12.73
N TYR A 101 0.23 -6.49 -12.31
CA TYR A 101 1.35 -6.88 -13.16
C TYR A 101 2.27 -7.86 -12.45
N GLN A 102 2.97 -8.66 -13.26
CA GLN A 102 4.08 -9.48 -12.81
C GLN A 102 5.35 -8.96 -13.48
N CYS A 103 6.17 -8.26 -12.69
CA CYS A 103 7.41 -7.61 -13.15
C CYS A 103 8.66 -8.44 -12.78
N GLY A 104 8.57 -9.30 -11.78
CA GLY A 104 9.69 -10.13 -11.32
C GLY A 104 10.88 -9.29 -10.87
N ALA A 105 12.08 -9.68 -11.30
CA ALA A 105 13.31 -8.94 -11.02
C ALA A 105 13.51 -7.69 -11.88
N HIS A 106 12.60 -7.40 -12.82
CA HIS A 106 12.61 -6.15 -13.59
C HIS A 106 12.23 -5.02 -12.61
N GLN A 107 13.25 -4.36 -12.10
CA GLN A 107 13.07 -3.23 -11.20
C GLN A 107 12.41 -2.11 -11.97
N ILE A 108 11.27 -1.66 -11.48
CA ILE A 108 10.64 -0.42 -11.91
C ILE A 108 11.57 0.70 -11.45
N ASN A 109 12.55 1.05 -12.28
CA ASN A 109 13.42 2.20 -12.02
C ASN A 109 12.65 3.44 -12.46
N PRO A 110 12.23 4.32 -11.54
CA PRO A 110 11.71 5.61 -11.93
C PRO A 110 12.86 6.40 -12.59
N GLY A 111 12.86 6.47 -13.91
CA GLY A 111 13.76 7.37 -14.63
C GLY A 111 14.88 6.78 -15.48
N ARG A 112 14.91 5.46 -15.74
CA ARG A 112 15.88 4.95 -16.73
C ARG A 112 15.22 4.88 -18.10
N SER A 113 15.59 5.85 -18.94
CA SER A 113 15.32 5.82 -20.39
C SER A 113 15.96 4.56 -21.01
N PRO A 114 15.28 3.86 -21.98
CA PRO A 114 15.78 2.61 -22.56
C PRO A 114 17.12 2.72 -23.33
N ASN A 115 17.70 3.90 -23.45
CA ASN A 115 18.90 4.20 -24.27
C ASN A 115 20.11 4.75 -23.50
N ALA A 116 20.26 4.48 -22.20
CA ALA A 116 21.50 4.84 -21.51
C ALA A 116 22.48 3.66 -21.53
N PRO A 117 23.70 3.81 -22.09
CA PRO A 117 24.73 2.76 -22.02
C PRO A 117 25.10 2.51 -20.56
N ALA A 118 25.31 1.25 -20.22
CA ALA A 118 25.71 0.82 -18.90
C ALA A 118 27.07 1.47 -18.51
N SER A 119 27.01 2.53 -17.74
CA SER A 119 28.19 3.09 -17.08
C SER A 119 28.31 2.48 -15.70
N SER A 120 29.21 1.52 -15.57
CA SER A 120 29.70 1.04 -14.30
C SER A 120 30.52 2.16 -13.64
N HIS A 121 29.90 2.92 -12.76
CA HIS A 121 30.63 3.77 -11.83
C HIS A 121 30.13 3.45 -10.41
N SER A 122 30.92 2.62 -9.73
CA SER A 122 30.95 2.60 -8.28
C SER A 122 31.58 3.92 -7.84
N ALA A 123 30.76 4.85 -7.36
CA ALA A 123 31.24 6.01 -6.64
C ALA A 123 30.94 5.84 -5.15
N PRO A 124 31.94 5.99 -4.27
CA PRO A 124 31.71 5.98 -2.84
C PRO A 124 30.88 7.20 -2.46
N GLY A 125 29.83 6.97 -1.67
CA GLY A 125 28.89 8.00 -1.26
C GLY A 125 29.59 9.09 -0.43
N ASN A 126 29.62 10.30 -0.95
CA ASN A 126 29.93 11.49 -0.19
C ASN A 126 28.62 11.97 0.49
N ALA A 127 28.43 11.60 1.74
CA ALA A 127 27.47 12.26 2.60
C ALA A 127 28.00 13.67 2.90
N GLN A 128 27.38 14.70 2.36
CA GLN A 128 27.68 16.08 2.73
C GLN A 128 26.91 16.42 4.01
N THR A 129 27.63 16.58 5.09
CA THR A 129 27.13 17.14 6.35
C THR A 129 27.10 18.66 6.22
N PHE A 130 25.91 19.25 6.38
CA PHE A 130 25.77 20.70 6.46
C PHE A 130 25.98 21.16 7.91
N PRO A 131 26.84 22.15 8.17
CA PRO A 131 27.03 22.68 9.52
C PRO A 131 25.77 23.45 9.96
N VAL A 132 25.26 23.09 11.13
CA VAL A 132 24.17 23.85 11.80
C VAL A 132 24.81 25.10 12.39
N HIS A 133 24.44 26.26 11.87
CA HIS A 133 24.81 27.55 12.46
C HIS A 133 23.94 27.79 13.69
N SER A 134 24.58 27.73 14.87
CA SER A 134 23.99 28.23 16.10
C SER A 134 24.18 29.74 16.13
N GLY A 135 23.04 30.48 16.06
CA GLY A 135 22.97 31.88 16.36
C GLY A 135 22.07 32.11 17.57
#